data_8bd11119415c94dd6242c192f8587780
#
_entry.id   8bd11119415c94dd6242c192f8587780
#
_cell.length_a   1.000
_cell.length_b   1.000
_cell.length_c   1.000
_cell.angle_alpha   90.00
_cell.angle_beta   90.00
_cell.angle_gamma   90.00
#
_symmetry.space_group_name_H-M   'P 1'
#
loop_
_entity.id
_entity.type
_entity.pdbx_description
1 polymer ?
#
loop_
_entity_poly.entity_id
_entity_poly.type
_entity_poly.pdbx_seq_one_letter_code
_entity_poly.pdbx_strand_id
1 'polypeptide(L)'
;SASSKVETYLAYDLMFYINNSDVNKIFEGTPETIVPGICTELGIESGTMAATGVNISSMPCFGKKAYEAIMMAYTAAAKQNGSKYIPLMTNINKVSVLEKGTLCGAVMTGDYNLIEATYKSTLQKLVNRVLITDKNNNVIKTVEDAASIQKYGLVQRVLKQNDGEDATTQAKKMLVTVESSATVSGVPNDFRAVSGYSIIVQETDTGLYGQFYIESDTHTFSCGKAQMDLTLAFENLMDEREIEETT
;
A
#
# COMPACT_ATOMS: atom_id res chain seq x y z
N SER A 1 -33.98 -31.42 22.36
CA SER A 1 -33.19 -30.85 21.26
C SER A 1 -32.11 -29.95 21.85
N ALA A 2 -30.85 -30.34 21.75
CA ALA A 2 -29.74 -29.50 22.13
C ALA A 2 -29.64 -28.37 21.07
N SER A 3 -29.91 -27.13 21.46
CA SER A 3 -29.62 -25.97 20.62
C SER A 3 -28.12 -25.77 20.65
N SER A 4 -27.44 -25.97 19.50
CA SER A 4 -26.03 -25.60 19.38
C SER A 4 -25.92 -24.09 19.48
N LYS A 5 -25.25 -23.59 20.54
CA LYS A 5 -24.92 -22.16 20.66
C LYS A 5 -23.73 -21.90 19.70
N VAL A 6 -23.95 -21.02 18.74
CA VAL A 6 -22.87 -20.52 17.86
C VAL A 6 -22.38 -19.21 18.46
N GLU A 7 -21.08 -19.09 18.64
CA GLU A 7 -20.44 -17.84 19.06
C GLU A 7 -19.51 -17.37 17.94
N THR A 8 -19.55 -16.07 17.64
CA THR A 8 -18.69 -15.44 16.64
C THR A 8 -17.78 -14.44 17.35
N TYR A 9 -16.49 -14.51 17.07
CA TYR A 9 -15.48 -13.62 17.61
C TYR A 9 -14.80 -12.87 16.48
N LEU A 10 -14.57 -11.56 16.70
CA LEU A 10 -13.71 -10.73 15.87
C LEU A 10 -12.46 -10.39 16.67
N ALA A 11 -11.30 -10.74 16.16
CA ALA A 11 -10.01 -10.46 16.79
C ALA A 11 -9.13 -9.64 15.85
N TYR A 12 -8.35 -8.75 16.41
CA TYR A 12 -7.37 -7.93 15.70
C TYR A 12 -5.97 -8.26 16.18
N ASP A 13 -5.00 -8.08 15.30
CA ASP A 13 -3.58 -8.17 15.65
C ASP A 13 -3.07 -6.86 16.31
N LEU A 14 -1.77 -6.81 16.61
CA LEU A 14 -1.15 -5.63 17.25
C LEU A 14 -1.19 -4.37 16.37
N MET A 15 -1.38 -4.50 15.06
CA MET A 15 -1.54 -3.33 14.18
C MET A 15 -2.79 -2.52 14.54
N PHE A 16 -3.77 -3.13 15.22
CA PHE A 16 -4.90 -2.40 15.79
C PHE A 16 -4.45 -1.25 16.70
N TYR A 17 -3.51 -1.51 17.60
CA TYR A 17 -3.00 -0.50 18.53
C TYR A 17 -2.18 0.58 17.80
N ILE A 18 -1.36 0.18 16.83
CA ILE A 18 -0.59 1.11 15.97
C ILE A 18 -1.52 2.03 15.19
N ASN A 19 -2.63 1.51 14.66
CA ASN A 19 -3.60 2.28 13.88
C ASN A 19 -4.48 3.21 14.73
N ASN A 20 -4.66 2.89 16.03
CA ASN A 20 -5.60 3.60 16.89
C ASN A 20 -4.94 4.46 17.98
N SER A 21 -3.63 4.34 18.20
CA SER A 21 -2.90 5.13 19.19
C SER A 21 -2.27 6.36 18.56
N ASP A 22 -2.27 7.46 19.30
CA ASP A 22 -1.63 8.71 18.88
C ASP A 22 -0.23 8.83 19.50
N VAL A 23 0.67 9.48 18.78
CA VAL A 23 1.99 9.90 19.27
C VAL A 23 2.05 11.43 19.33
N ASN A 24 2.87 11.97 20.24
CA ASN A 24 2.94 13.41 20.45
C ASN A 24 4.36 13.87 20.80
N LYS A 25 5.25 13.76 19.82
CA LYS A 25 6.64 14.23 19.96
C LYS A 25 7.31 14.47 18.62
N ILE A 26 8.51 15.01 18.66
CA ILE A 26 9.40 15.10 17.50
C ILE A 26 10.30 13.87 17.49
N PHE A 27 10.34 13.19 16.34
CA PHE A 27 11.25 12.08 16.10
C PHE A 27 12.43 12.53 15.25
N GLU A 28 13.59 11.92 15.49
CA GLU A 28 14.83 12.10 14.75
C GLU A 28 15.61 10.79 14.70
N GLY A 29 16.43 10.61 13.69
CA GLY A 29 17.18 9.38 13.44
C GLY A 29 16.74 8.66 12.19
N THR A 30 17.13 7.40 12.05
CA THR A 30 16.71 6.58 10.90
C THR A 30 15.34 5.94 11.17
N PRO A 31 14.52 5.64 10.13
CA PRO A 31 13.24 4.94 10.30
C PRO A 31 13.33 3.69 11.18
N GLU A 32 14.39 2.89 10.97
CA GLU A 32 14.66 1.67 11.74
C GLU A 32 15.01 1.91 13.22
N THR A 33 15.27 3.16 13.62
CA THR A 33 15.45 3.56 15.04
C THR A 33 14.21 4.25 15.59
N ILE A 34 13.47 5.00 14.76
CA ILE A 34 12.24 5.71 15.13
C ILE A 34 11.13 4.71 15.49
N VAL A 35 10.90 3.71 14.64
CA VAL A 35 9.76 2.78 14.80
C VAL A 35 9.85 1.94 16.08
N PRO A 36 11.00 1.35 16.46
CA PRO A 36 11.13 0.70 17.77
C PRO A 36 10.83 1.64 18.94
N GLY A 37 11.18 2.92 18.83
CA GLY A 37 10.82 3.94 19.83
C GLY A 37 9.33 4.14 19.97
N ILE A 38 8.58 4.20 18.86
CA ILE A 38 7.11 4.26 18.84
C ILE A 38 6.50 3.01 19.47
N CYS A 39 6.98 1.83 19.07
CA CYS A 39 6.52 0.55 19.62
C CYS A 39 6.71 0.47 21.14
N THR A 40 7.90 0.87 21.62
CA THR A 40 8.21 0.88 23.07
C THR A 40 7.27 1.80 23.84
N GLU A 41 6.95 2.98 23.31
CA GLU A 41 6.03 3.93 23.94
C GLU A 41 4.61 3.35 24.09
N LEU A 42 4.21 2.51 23.13
CA LEU A 42 2.91 1.83 23.14
C LEU A 42 2.93 0.47 23.88
N GLY A 43 4.06 0.05 24.41
CA GLY A 43 4.20 -1.25 25.07
C GLY A 43 4.14 -2.44 24.10
N ILE A 44 4.51 -2.22 22.85
CA ILE A 44 4.49 -3.22 21.78
C ILE A 44 5.93 -3.65 21.46
N GLU A 45 6.14 -4.95 21.26
CA GLU A 45 7.44 -5.44 20.84
C GLU A 45 7.69 -5.11 19.35
N SER A 46 8.88 -4.59 19.07
CA SER A 46 9.35 -4.41 17.70
C SER A 46 10.06 -5.68 17.18
N GLY A 47 9.84 -5.97 15.91
CA GLY A 47 10.49 -7.05 15.18
C GLY A 47 11.60 -6.56 14.25
N THR A 48 11.61 -7.07 13.02
CA THR A 48 12.57 -6.67 12.00
C THR A 48 12.20 -5.32 11.41
N MET A 49 13.17 -4.42 11.32
CA MET A 49 13.03 -3.13 10.65
C MET A 49 13.88 -3.12 9.38
N ALA A 50 13.26 -2.81 8.24
CA ALA A 50 13.99 -2.63 7.00
C ALA A 50 14.98 -1.47 7.15
N ALA A 51 16.26 -1.76 6.89
CA ALA A 51 17.31 -0.75 6.93
C ALA A 51 17.16 0.19 5.73
N THR A 52 17.15 1.48 5.98
CA THR A 52 16.93 2.49 4.94
C THR A 52 18.19 3.25 4.56
N GLY A 53 19.12 3.40 5.49
CA GLY A 53 20.30 4.24 5.34
C GLY A 53 20.00 5.76 5.32
N VAL A 54 18.77 6.15 5.60
CA VAL A 54 18.30 7.55 5.53
C VAL A 54 18.09 8.11 6.92
N ASN A 55 18.74 9.23 7.22
CA ASN A 55 18.56 9.93 8.49
C ASN A 55 17.58 11.08 8.37
N ILE A 56 16.63 11.14 9.28
CA ILE A 56 15.61 12.19 9.40
C ILE A 56 16.05 13.13 10.51
N SER A 57 16.28 14.40 10.17
CA SER A 57 16.76 15.41 11.11
C SER A 57 15.69 15.90 12.07
N SER A 58 14.43 15.91 11.65
CA SER A 58 13.29 16.31 12.46
C SER A 58 11.99 15.85 11.81
N MET A 59 11.13 15.20 12.59
CA MET A 59 9.80 14.74 12.15
C MET A 59 8.80 15.02 13.27
N PRO A 60 8.13 16.19 13.26
CA PRO A 60 7.12 16.52 14.24
C PRO A 60 5.85 15.66 14.04
N CYS A 61 5.45 14.96 15.09
CA CYS A 61 4.27 14.09 15.13
C CYS A 61 3.41 14.46 16.34
N PHE A 62 2.68 15.55 16.25
CA PHE A 62 1.82 16.03 17.34
C PHE A 62 0.38 15.57 17.10
N GLY A 63 -0.11 14.62 17.92
CA GLY A 63 -1.46 14.07 17.80
C GLY A 63 -1.68 13.24 16.53
N LYS A 64 -0.62 12.73 15.91
CA LYS A 64 -0.70 11.86 14.74
C LYS A 64 -0.83 10.40 15.15
N LYS A 65 -1.50 9.59 14.34
CA LYS A 65 -1.53 8.14 14.55
C LYS A 65 -0.13 7.54 14.47
N ALA A 66 0.15 6.55 15.33
CA ALA A 66 1.44 5.85 15.32
C ALA A 66 1.73 5.23 13.94
N TYR A 67 0.72 4.68 13.26
CA TYR A 67 0.84 4.20 11.88
C TYR A 67 1.29 5.31 10.94
N GLU A 68 0.66 6.48 11.04
CA GLU A 68 1.01 7.64 10.20
C GLU A 68 2.47 8.06 10.44
N ALA A 69 2.91 8.13 11.71
CA ALA A 69 4.29 8.47 12.04
C ALA A 69 5.29 7.44 11.49
N ILE A 70 4.97 6.15 11.56
CA ILE A 70 5.78 5.08 10.94
C ILE A 70 5.88 5.30 9.43
N MET A 71 4.75 5.54 8.76
CA MET A 71 4.71 5.72 7.33
C MET A 71 5.40 7.02 6.89
N MET A 72 5.31 8.10 7.66
CA MET A 72 6.04 9.33 7.39
C MET A 72 7.56 9.10 7.37
N ALA A 73 8.09 8.38 8.36
CA ALA A 73 9.51 8.05 8.43
C ALA A 73 9.96 7.22 7.21
N TYR A 74 9.22 6.17 6.87
CA TYR A 74 9.54 5.31 5.74
C TYR A 74 9.25 5.95 4.39
N THR A 75 8.29 6.89 4.28
CA THR A 75 8.06 7.69 3.06
C THR A 75 9.26 8.61 2.78
N ALA A 76 9.80 9.26 3.81
CA ALA A 76 10.99 10.09 3.66
C ALA A 76 12.19 9.26 3.14
N ALA A 77 12.34 8.03 3.61
CA ALA A 77 13.36 7.11 3.12
C ALA A 77 13.06 6.63 1.69
N ALA A 78 11.83 6.22 1.39
CA ALA A 78 11.39 5.76 0.07
C ALA A 78 11.67 6.79 -1.03
N LYS A 79 11.49 8.08 -0.74
CA LYS A 79 11.80 9.16 -1.68
C LYS A 79 13.27 9.26 -2.04
N GLN A 80 14.16 8.86 -1.14
CA GLN A 80 15.61 8.94 -1.35
C GLN A 80 16.18 7.68 -1.99
N ASN A 81 15.72 6.50 -1.56
CA ASN A 81 16.28 5.22 -2.00
C ASN A 81 15.41 4.46 -3.02
N GLY A 82 14.16 4.90 -3.26
CA GLY A 82 13.25 4.29 -4.22
C GLY A 82 12.56 3.01 -3.75
N SER A 83 12.93 2.45 -2.60
CA SER A 83 12.29 1.26 -2.03
C SER A 83 10.89 1.58 -1.51
N LYS A 84 10.05 0.57 -1.40
CA LYS A 84 8.70 0.66 -0.80
C LYS A 84 8.67 -0.14 0.48
N TYR A 85 7.91 0.31 1.48
CA TYR A 85 7.90 -0.28 2.81
C TYR A 85 6.48 -0.53 3.28
N ILE A 86 6.32 -1.53 4.14
CA ILE A 86 5.04 -1.86 4.77
C ILE A 86 5.25 -2.28 6.22
N PRO A 87 4.53 -1.67 7.17
CA PRO A 87 4.46 -2.18 8.53
C PRO A 87 3.46 -3.32 8.61
N LEU A 88 3.85 -4.39 9.29
CA LEU A 88 3.00 -5.55 9.50
C LEU A 88 3.39 -6.30 10.79
N MET A 89 2.50 -7.14 11.28
CA MET A 89 2.79 -8.00 12.41
C MET A 89 3.59 -9.24 11.96
N THR A 90 4.66 -9.54 12.70
CA THR A 90 5.46 -10.75 12.51
C THR A 90 5.58 -11.51 13.81
N ASN A 91 5.89 -12.82 13.72
CA ASN A 91 6.13 -13.68 14.89
C ASN A 91 5.05 -13.54 15.99
N ILE A 92 3.77 -13.45 15.56
CA ILE A 92 2.57 -13.42 16.42
C ILE A 92 2.40 -12.10 17.18
N ASN A 93 3.47 -11.47 17.69
CA ASN A 93 3.38 -10.34 18.63
C ASN A 93 4.37 -9.21 18.36
N LYS A 94 5.01 -9.15 17.19
CA LYS A 94 6.01 -8.12 16.88
C LYS A 94 5.60 -7.28 15.69
N VAL A 95 5.66 -5.98 15.86
CA VAL A 95 5.50 -5.05 14.73
C VAL A 95 6.83 -4.90 14.00
N SER A 96 6.82 -5.22 12.72
CA SER A 96 7.97 -5.11 11.83
C SER A 96 7.67 -4.15 10.69
N VAL A 97 8.69 -3.59 10.08
CA VAL A 97 8.56 -2.89 8.80
C VAL A 97 9.48 -3.59 7.80
N LEU A 98 8.88 -4.08 6.72
CA LEU A 98 9.61 -4.83 5.70
C LEU A 98 9.63 -4.04 4.38
N GLU A 99 10.57 -4.37 3.51
CA GLU A 99 10.56 -3.89 2.14
C GLU A 99 9.43 -4.57 1.39
N LYS A 100 8.47 -3.75 0.90
CA LYS A 100 7.28 -4.21 0.22
C LYS A 100 7.62 -4.77 -1.15
N GLY A 101 7.01 -5.90 -1.50
CA GLY A 101 7.17 -6.54 -2.79
C GLY A 101 8.29 -7.59 -2.85
N THR A 102 8.88 -7.95 -1.72
CA THR A 102 9.77 -9.11 -1.63
C THR A 102 9.00 -10.38 -2.03
N LEU A 103 9.61 -11.26 -2.84
CA LEU A 103 8.99 -12.52 -3.24
C LEU A 103 8.73 -13.42 -2.02
N CYS A 104 7.50 -13.88 -1.86
CA CYS A 104 7.10 -14.78 -0.77
C CYS A 104 7.61 -16.22 -0.96
N GLY A 105 8.15 -16.54 -2.15
CA GLY A 105 8.63 -17.88 -2.50
C GLY A 105 7.53 -18.89 -2.85
N ALA A 106 6.27 -18.47 -2.91
CA ALA A 106 5.18 -19.27 -3.46
C ALA A 106 5.02 -18.98 -4.97
N VAL A 107 4.57 -19.99 -5.71
CA VAL A 107 4.24 -19.89 -7.14
C VAL A 107 2.84 -20.46 -7.35
N MET A 108 2.01 -19.73 -8.08
CA MET A 108 0.68 -20.20 -8.49
C MET A 108 0.69 -20.51 -9.98
N THR A 109 0.17 -21.69 -10.32
CA THR A 109 0.05 -22.15 -11.72
C THR A 109 -1.36 -22.65 -11.99
N GLY A 110 -1.91 -22.30 -13.16
CA GLY A 110 -3.26 -22.68 -13.56
C GLY A 110 -3.49 -24.19 -13.54
N ASP A 111 -2.47 -24.98 -13.89
CA ASP A 111 -2.58 -26.45 -13.99
C ASP A 111 -2.47 -27.20 -12.65
N TYR A 112 -2.06 -26.52 -11.56
CA TYR A 112 -1.71 -27.23 -10.33
C TYR A 112 -2.44 -26.74 -9.07
N ASN A 113 -2.39 -25.47 -8.77
CA ASN A 113 -2.87 -24.93 -7.48
C ASN A 113 -3.74 -23.68 -7.59
N LEU A 114 -4.09 -23.25 -8.79
CA LEU A 114 -4.95 -22.10 -9.03
C LEU A 114 -6.32 -22.61 -9.45
N ILE A 115 -7.38 -22.27 -8.68
CA ILE A 115 -8.75 -22.73 -8.95
C ILE A 115 -9.49 -21.69 -9.78
N GLU A 116 -9.41 -20.42 -9.39
CA GLU A 116 -10.07 -19.33 -10.08
C GLU A 116 -9.17 -18.09 -10.10
N ALA A 117 -9.05 -17.48 -11.26
CA ALA A 117 -8.38 -16.22 -11.45
C ALA A 117 -9.31 -15.24 -12.18
N THR A 118 -9.35 -14.00 -11.70
CA THR A 118 -10.12 -12.92 -12.33
C THR A 118 -9.22 -11.73 -12.55
N TYR A 119 -9.23 -11.20 -13.76
CA TYR A 119 -8.60 -9.92 -14.09
C TYR A 119 -9.66 -8.84 -14.26
N LYS A 120 -9.47 -7.70 -13.63
CA LYS A 120 -10.31 -6.53 -13.77
C LYS A 120 -9.47 -5.34 -14.20
N SER A 121 -10.01 -4.56 -15.12
CA SER A 121 -9.45 -3.27 -15.53
C SER A 121 -10.56 -2.23 -15.56
N THR A 122 -10.34 -1.06 -15.00
CA THR A 122 -11.34 0.01 -14.95
C THR A 122 -10.77 1.35 -15.34
N LEU A 123 -11.56 2.10 -16.12
CA LEU A 123 -11.28 3.48 -16.51
C LEU A 123 -11.97 4.51 -15.59
N GLN A 124 -12.67 4.05 -14.56
CA GLN A 124 -13.56 4.88 -13.75
C GLN A 124 -12.84 6.07 -13.10
N LYS A 125 -11.58 5.89 -12.71
CA LYS A 125 -10.76 6.94 -12.09
C LYS A 125 -9.72 7.53 -13.03
N LEU A 126 -9.70 7.11 -14.30
CA LEU A 126 -8.76 7.61 -15.29
C LEU A 126 -8.76 9.15 -15.32
N VAL A 127 -7.58 9.73 -15.26
CA VAL A 127 -7.33 11.14 -15.55
C VAL A 127 -6.05 11.21 -16.36
N ASN A 128 -6.14 11.60 -17.62
CA ASN A 128 -4.97 11.64 -18.52
C ASN A 128 -4.63 13.04 -19.04
N ARG A 129 -5.39 14.07 -18.59
CA ARG A 129 -5.02 15.47 -18.78
C ARG A 129 -5.44 16.30 -17.56
N VAL A 130 -4.57 17.21 -17.14
CA VAL A 130 -4.86 18.22 -16.14
C VAL A 130 -4.55 19.60 -16.75
N LEU A 131 -5.55 20.47 -16.79
CA LEU A 131 -5.39 21.88 -17.14
C LEU A 131 -5.09 22.65 -15.86
N ILE A 132 -3.99 23.37 -15.84
CA ILE A 132 -3.66 24.31 -14.76
C ILE A 132 -4.18 25.67 -15.18
N THR A 133 -5.02 26.28 -14.31
CA THR A 133 -5.61 27.59 -14.59
C THR A 133 -5.17 28.62 -13.56
N ASP A 134 -5.13 29.89 -13.96
CA ASP A 134 -4.96 31.03 -13.08
C ASP A 134 -6.25 31.33 -12.27
N LYS A 135 -6.20 32.38 -11.45
CA LYS A 135 -7.35 32.85 -10.66
C LYS A 135 -8.55 33.31 -11.53
N ASN A 136 -8.30 33.68 -12.79
CA ASN A 136 -9.31 34.14 -13.73
C ASN A 136 -9.84 32.99 -14.62
N ASN A 137 -9.44 31.73 -14.33
CA ASN A 137 -9.75 30.52 -15.07
C ASN A 137 -9.13 30.45 -16.47
N ASN A 138 -8.11 31.26 -16.78
CA ASN A 138 -7.34 31.09 -18.01
C ASN A 138 -6.39 29.91 -17.87
N VAL A 139 -6.33 29.05 -18.91
CA VAL A 139 -5.37 27.94 -18.93
C VAL A 139 -3.96 28.48 -19.12
N ILE A 140 -3.09 28.23 -18.14
CA ILE A 140 -1.69 28.66 -18.16
C ILE A 140 -0.74 27.51 -18.48
N LYS A 141 -1.16 26.27 -18.22
CA LYS A 141 -0.35 25.07 -18.51
C LYS A 141 -1.23 23.84 -18.64
N THR A 142 -0.77 22.87 -19.44
CA THR A 142 -1.40 21.56 -19.57
C THR A 142 -0.38 20.48 -19.23
N VAL A 143 -0.79 19.52 -18.41
CA VAL A 143 -0.02 18.30 -18.07
C VAL A 143 -0.84 17.12 -18.56
N GLU A 144 -0.27 16.28 -19.43
CA GLU A 144 -1.00 15.17 -20.04
C GLU A 144 -0.14 13.94 -20.29
N ASP A 145 -0.81 12.79 -20.35
CA ASP A 145 -0.28 11.52 -20.85
C ASP A 145 -0.86 11.26 -22.25
N ALA A 146 -0.10 11.62 -23.27
CA ALA A 146 -0.52 11.49 -24.67
C ALA A 146 -0.77 10.04 -25.08
N ALA A 147 0.00 9.07 -24.55
CA ALA A 147 -0.17 7.66 -24.85
C ALA A 147 -1.49 7.13 -24.29
N SER A 148 -1.82 7.51 -23.05
CA SER A 148 -3.09 7.18 -22.41
C SER A 148 -4.28 7.81 -23.15
N ILE A 149 -4.15 9.08 -23.61
CA ILE A 149 -5.19 9.75 -24.40
C ILE A 149 -5.43 9.02 -25.72
N GLN A 150 -4.36 8.62 -26.41
CA GLN A 150 -4.48 7.89 -27.68
C GLN A 150 -5.18 6.54 -27.49
N LYS A 151 -4.91 5.85 -26.39
CA LYS A 151 -5.42 4.50 -26.13
C LYS A 151 -6.84 4.47 -25.59
N TYR A 152 -7.18 5.41 -24.69
CA TYR A 152 -8.41 5.37 -23.90
C TYR A 152 -9.36 6.56 -24.12
N GLY A 153 -8.95 7.54 -24.94
CA GLY A 153 -9.65 8.80 -25.08
C GLY A 153 -9.30 9.80 -23.98
N LEU A 154 -9.81 11.02 -24.12
CA LEU A 154 -9.49 12.14 -23.24
C LEU A 154 -10.38 12.15 -21.99
N VAL A 155 -9.75 12.09 -20.83
CA VAL A 155 -10.41 12.35 -19.52
C VAL A 155 -9.64 13.45 -18.80
N GLN A 156 -10.29 14.61 -18.61
CA GLN A 156 -9.64 15.85 -18.19
C GLN A 156 -10.10 16.32 -16.81
N ARG A 157 -9.17 16.89 -16.04
CA ARG A 157 -9.41 17.61 -14.79
C ARG A 157 -8.86 19.03 -14.89
N VAL A 158 -9.32 19.91 -14.02
CA VAL A 158 -8.83 21.29 -13.92
C VAL A 158 -8.27 21.47 -12.51
N LEU A 159 -7.07 22.05 -12.43
CA LEU A 159 -6.39 22.44 -11.20
C LEU A 159 -6.17 23.94 -11.20
N LYS A 160 -6.71 24.63 -10.22
CA LYS A 160 -6.48 26.07 -10.05
C LYS A 160 -5.17 26.29 -9.30
N GLN A 161 -4.30 27.08 -9.89
CA GLN A 161 -3.01 27.47 -9.29
C GLN A 161 -3.19 28.72 -8.41
N ASN A 162 -2.61 28.70 -7.20
CA ASN A 162 -2.50 29.87 -6.36
C ASN A 162 -1.37 30.78 -6.85
N ASP A 163 -1.47 32.07 -6.55
CA ASP A 163 -0.44 33.04 -6.93
C ASP A 163 0.92 32.68 -6.28
N GLY A 164 1.96 32.54 -7.09
CA GLY A 164 3.32 32.28 -6.63
C GLY A 164 3.69 30.79 -6.46
N GLU A 165 2.77 29.85 -6.72
CA GLU A 165 3.03 28.41 -6.64
C GLU A 165 3.14 27.78 -8.04
N ASP A 166 4.03 26.78 -8.21
CA ASP A 166 4.04 25.93 -9.40
C ASP A 166 3.20 24.66 -9.17
N ALA A 167 1.99 24.66 -9.67
CA ALA A 167 1.06 23.54 -9.56
C ALA A 167 1.43 22.33 -10.47
N THR A 168 2.55 22.35 -11.18
CA THR A 168 2.93 21.28 -12.12
C THR A 168 3.10 19.94 -11.42
N THR A 169 3.74 19.92 -10.25
CA THR A 169 3.94 18.68 -9.47
C THR A 169 2.61 18.12 -8.97
N GLN A 170 1.71 18.99 -8.51
CA GLN A 170 0.38 18.59 -8.09
C GLN A 170 -0.45 18.07 -9.28
N ALA A 171 -0.38 18.73 -10.44
CA ALA A 171 -1.05 18.27 -11.65
C ALA A 171 -0.55 16.90 -12.11
N LYS A 172 0.76 16.62 -12.01
CA LYS A 172 1.31 15.30 -12.30
C LYS A 172 0.77 14.22 -11.35
N LYS A 173 0.61 14.53 -10.05
CA LYS A 173 0.02 13.62 -9.06
C LYS A 173 -1.48 13.37 -9.31
N MET A 174 -2.16 14.25 -10.04
CA MET A 174 -3.57 14.08 -10.40
C MET A 174 -3.78 13.21 -11.65
N LEU A 175 -2.73 12.93 -12.42
CA LEU A 175 -2.83 11.95 -13.50
C LEU A 175 -3.00 10.56 -12.90
N VAL A 176 -4.06 9.87 -13.32
CA VAL A 176 -4.40 8.52 -12.86
C VAL A 176 -4.46 7.62 -14.08
N THR A 177 -3.70 6.55 -14.07
CA THR A 177 -3.71 5.52 -15.12
C THR A 177 -4.90 4.58 -14.95
N VAL A 178 -5.06 3.65 -15.86
CA VAL A 178 -6.05 2.56 -15.76
C VAL A 178 -5.73 1.70 -14.55
N GLU A 179 -6.68 1.59 -13.64
CA GLU A 179 -6.56 0.69 -12.49
C GLU A 179 -6.78 -0.75 -12.97
N SER A 180 -5.81 -1.59 -12.70
CA SER A 180 -5.89 -3.04 -12.95
C SER A 180 -5.72 -3.77 -11.63
N SER A 181 -6.56 -4.76 -11.41
CA SER A 181 -6.46 -5.68 -10.28
C SER A 181 -6.72 -7.10 -10.75
N ALA A 182 -6.17 -8.05 -10.05
CA ALA A 182 -6.46 -9.46 -10.24
C ALA A 182 -6.83 -10.09 -8.91
N THR A 183 -7.70 -11.09 -8.95
CA THR A 183 -8.05 -11.88 -7.78
C THR A 183 -7.79 -13.34 -8.10
N VAL A 184 -7.15 -14.03 -7.16
CA VAL A 184 -6.95 -15.48 -7.19
C VAL A 184 -7.69 -16.07 -6.01
N SER A 185 -8.61 -16.98 -6.25
CA SER A 185 -9.54 -17.50 -5.22
C SER A 185 -9.52 -19.00 -5.07
N GLY A 186 -9.81 -19.47 -3.85
CA GLY A 186 -9.99 -20.87 -3.51
C GLY A 186 -8.72 -21.71 -3.61
N VAL A 187 -7.55 -21.11 -3.70
CA VAL A 187 -6.27 -21.83 -3.83
C VAL A 187 -5.86 -22.49 -2.51
N PRO A 188 -5.05 -23.56 -2.54
CA PRO A 188 -4.51 -24.16 -1.32
C PRO A 188 -3.74 -23.13 -0.50
N ASN A 189 -3.97 -23.12 0.81
CA ASN A 189 -3.38 -22.16 1.72
C ASN A 189 -1.84 -22.24 1.76
N ASP A 190 -1.19 -21.09 1.64
CA ASP A 190 0.24 -20.91 1.87
C ASP A 190 0.46 -19.68 2.75
N PHE A 191 0.91 -19.89 3.98
CA PHE A 191 1.15 -18.81 4.95
C PHE A 191 2.25 -17.82 4.56
N ARG A 192 3.00 -18.09 3.49
CA ARG A 192 4.00 -17.16 2.95
C ARG A 192 3.36 -16.08 2.08
N ALA A 193 2.18 -16.38 1.51
CA ALA A 193 1.47 -15.50 0.61
C ALA A 193 0.59 -14.52 1.40
N VAL A 194 1.21 -13.51 1.97
CA VAL A 194 0.54 -12.46 2.75
C VAL A 194 0.75 -11.08 2.12
N SER A 195 -0.14 -10.15 2.43
CA SER A 195 -0.10 -8.79 1.91
C SER A 195 1.23 -8.10 2.22
N GLY A 196 1.70 -7.30 1.26
CA GLY A 196 3.01 -6.66 1.32
C GLY A 196 4.13 -7.44 0.64
N TYR A 197 3.98 -8.74 0.45
CA TYR A 197 4.88 -9.56 -0.39
C TYR A 197 4.45 -9.55 -1.86
N SER A 198 5.24 -10.19 -2.70
CA SER A 198 4.88 -10.49 -4.08
C SER A 198 4.90 -11.99 -4.34
N ILE A 199 4.16 -12.41 -5.36
CA ILE A 199 3.99 -13.80 -5.75
C ILE A 199 4.15 -13.94 -7.26
N ILE A 200 4.62 -15.11 -7.72
CA ILE A 200 4.63 -15.44 -9.13
C ILE A 200 3.34 -16.17 -9.47
N VAL A 201 2.63 -15.67 -10.49
CA VAL A 201 1.44 -16.32 -11.05
C VAL A 201 1.73 -16.69 -12.49
N GLN A 202 1.36 -17.90 -12.88
CA GLN A 202 1.49 -18.45 -14.24
C GLN A 202 0.14 -19.02 -14.66
N GLU A 203 -0.74 -18.13 -15.13
CA GLU A 203 -2.08 -18.49 -15.57
C GLU A 203 -2.32 -17.91 -16.96
N THR A 204 -2.60 -18.76 -17.94
CA THR A 204 -2.64 -18.41 -19.36
C THR A 204 -4.00 -17.89 -19.81
N ASP A 205 -5.10 -18.37 -19.24
CA ASP A 205 -6.45 -18.04 -19.70
C ASP A 205 -6.84 -16.61 -19.41
N THR A 206 -6.44 -16.08 -18.25
CA THR A 206 -6.62 -14.66 -17.88
C THR A 206 -5.44 -13.77 -18.29
N GLY A 207 -4.33 -14.39 -18.73
CA GLY A 207 -3.09 -13.69 -19.05
C GLY A 207 -2.29 -13.20 -17.85
N LEU A 208 -2.56 -13.75 -16.65
CA LEU A 208 -1.80 -13.45 -15.44
C LEU A 208 -0.50 -14.24 -15.43
N TYR A 209 0.53 -13.65 -16.03
CA TYR A 209 1.83 -14.30 -16.14
C TYR A 209 2.96 -13.37 -15.70
N GLY A 210 3.57 -13.65 -14.55
CA GLY A 210 4.67 -12.85 -14.00
C GLY A 210 4.61 -12.68 -12.49
N GLN A 211 5.29 -11.64 -12.01
CA GLN A 211 5.30 -11.25 -10.61
C GLN A 211 4.18 -10.24 -10.34
N PHE A 212 3.40 -10.49 -9.30
CA PHE A 212 2.33 -9.62 -8.82
C PHE A 212 2.52 -9.31 -7.35
N TYR A 213 2.03 -8.13 -6.92
CA TYR A 213 2.11 -7.70 -5.53
C TYR A 213 0.83 -8.07 -4.80
N ILE A 214 0.94 -8.72 -3.64
CA ILE A 214 -0.21 -9.09 -2.83
C ILE A 214 -0.69 -7.85 -2.09
N GLU A 215 -1.87 -7.35 -2.49
CA GLU A 215 -2.50 -6.19 -1.87
C GLU A 215 -3.31 -6.57 -0.64
N SER A 216 -4.04 -7.68 -0.74
CA SER A 216 -4.75 -8.28 0.39
C SER A 216 -4.77 -9.80 0.30
N ASP A 217 -4.85 -10.44 1.44
CA ASP A 217 -4.97 -11.88 1.58
C ASP A 217 -6.10 -12.24 2.56
N THR A 218 -6.75 -13.36 2.29
CA THR A 218 -7.74 -13.97 3.19
C THR A 218 -7.47 -15.46 3.28
N HIS A 219 -7.23 -15.95 4.50
CA HIS A 219 -7.01 -17.36 4.78
C HIS A 219 -8.21 -17.94 5.49
N THR A 220 -8.85 -18.92 4.87
CA THR A 220 -10.07 -19.55 5.38
C THR A 220 -9.79 -20.98 5.81
N PHE A 221 -10.16 -21.29 7.06
CA PHE A 221 -10.04 -22.62 7.66
C PHE A 221 -11.42 -23.16 8.00
N SER A 222 -11.86 -24.19 7.33
CA SER A 222 -13.19 -24.77 7.52
C SER A 222 -13.19 -26.27 7.23
N CYS A 223 -13.82 -27.06 8.10
CA CYS A 223 -14.01 -28.49 7.90
C CYS A 223 -12.72 -29.26 7.52
N GLY A 224 -11.59 -28.91 8.14
CA GLY A 224 -10.30 -29.55 7.88
C GLY A 224 -9.64 -29.15 6.56
N LYS A 225 -10.17 -28.17 5.85
CA LYS A 225 -9.57 -27.57 4.65
C LYS A 225 -9.03 -26.18 4.97
N ALA A 226 -7.94 -25.81 4.30
CA ALA A 226 -7.36 -24.48 4.36
C ALA A 226 -7.24 -23.94 2.93
N GLN A 227 -7.81 -22.78 2.70
CA GLN A 227 -7.81 -22.09 1.40
C GLN A 227 -7.42 -20.64 1.60
N MET A 228 -6.96 -19.99 0.54
CA MET A 228 -6.71 -18.57 0.53
C MET A 228 -7.26 -17.90 -0.73
N ASP A 229 -7.57 -16.63 -0.57
CA ASP A 229 -7.95 -15.70 -1.63
C ASP A 229 -6.97 -14.52 -1.59
N LEU A 230 -6.43 -14.13 -2.74
CA LEU A 230 -5.49 -13.03 -2.87
C LEU A 230 -6.02 -11.98 -3.83
N THR A 231 -5.92 -10.71 -3.44
CA THR A 231 -6.02 -9.59 -4.37
C THR A 231 -4.61 -9.18 -4.78
N LEU A 232 -4.40 -9.10 -6.09
CA LEU A 232 -3.09 -8.85 -6.69
C LEU A 232 -3.09 -7.49 -7.38
N ALA A 233 -2.05 -6.70 -7.13
CA ALA A 233 -1.75 -5.46 -7.82
C ALA A 233 -0.62 -5.66 -8.84
N PHE A 234 -0.65 -4.87 -9.90
CA PHE A 234 0.35 -4.88 -10.97
C PHE A 234 1.53 -3.95 -10.67
N GLU A 235 1.35 -3.05 -9.72
CA GLU A 235 2.35 -2.07 -9.31
C GLU A 235 2.63 -2.16 -7.80
N ASN A 236 3.87 -1.94 -7.40
CA ASN A 236 4.27 -1.88 -6.00
C ASN A 236 4.00 -0.48 -5.45
N LEU A 237 2.79 -0.25 -4.96
CA LEU A 237 2.39 1.02 -4.36
C LEU A 237 2.59 1.00 -2.84
N MET A 238 2.97 2.13 -2.27
CA MET A 238 3.14 2.33 -0.83
C MET A 238 2.12 3.39 -0.35
N ASP A 239 1.62 3.25 0.88
CA ASP A 239 0.85 4.31 1.53
C ASP A 239 1.82 5.42 1.96
N GLU A 240 1.96 6.45 1.13
CA GLU A 240 2.90 7.54 1.36
C GLU A 240 2.28 8.61 2.27
N ARG A 241 3.03 9.00 3.32
CA ARG A 241 2.68 10.05 4.27
C ARG A 241 3.80 11.08 4.34
N GLU A 242 3.47 12.34 4.10
CA GLU A 242 4.46 13.42 4.06
C GLU A 242 4.77 13.94 5.48
N ILE A 243 6.03 14.33 5.69
CA ILE A 243 6.40 15.13 6.86
C ILE A 243 5.93 16.56 6.58
N GLU A 244 5.03 17.07 7.40
CA GLU A 244 4.57 18.45 7.30
C GLU A 244 5.70 19.40 7.75
N GLU A 245 6.06 20.35 6.88
CA GLU A 245 6.98 21.40 7.27
C GLU A 245 6.29 22.29 8.32
N THR A 246 6.88 22.39 9.49
CA THR A 246 6.44 23.36 10.52
C THR A 246 6.76 24.76 10.00
N THR A 247 5.74 25.49 9.56
CA THR A 247 5.81 26.92 9.26
C THR A 247 6.08 27.75 10.50
#